data_c241bc0bde278b1c82b2fcbd5b1b1d2a
#
_entry.id   c241bc0bde278b1c82b2fcbd5b1b1d2a
#
_cell.length_a   1.000
_cell.length_b   1.000
_cell.length_c   1.000
_cell.angle_alpha   90.00
_cell.angle_beta   90.00
_cell.angle_gamma   90.00
#
_symmetry.space_group_name_H-M   'P 1'
#
loop_
_entity.id
_entity.type
_entity.pdbx_description
1 polymer ?
#
loop_
_entity_poly.entity_id
_entity_poly.type
_entity_poly.pdbx_seq_one_letter_code
_entity_poly.pdbx_strand_id
1 'polypeptide(L)'
;MDKETKDQLKQTLQMTDSKQLLKFVKSYAAKNDELAKAIIEKFMPTVDTLDIEKAVGDCFNHKKKGGRRSYGPSLDWATIRRDIKRLLKQLNCICEQGNHETAARAALHLLQTLAEEFMTDCVYEDYNYDRSDYSIDQTLQLLHTVLVKSHTMSRESKLDIIAALKEVKEERAYKSYLSCDIGKLINNAEEAVLTPEELLKQIDANIRKTSDNADKAYYVGWKITLLHDMDRSQEAYETMDKHVNLEPIAEMKYSRLMEEENYEAAKAFCQDRIDFGKSHNRSLDQWYKRWLDVATLTNDKAIQRETAKWLFLNVNYSKDAKEYYYTYRQTFSDDVWPQYRDSLLSLKEKKSYDKDLLLGIDEEEGLHERIFHIIDKMNTIANWSYTVRPNSGGEKMAYFAKYARLLSDLQKEHIEGELVKTIKTVAQYAHTRDHYAEVARALHLLSISCDKGQTDARRLAAQIVRDNPSRPAYREEIQQYEY
;
A
#
# COMPACT_ATOMS: atom_id res chain seq x y z
N MET A 1 -49.39 44.94 -3.54
CA MET A 1 -49.57 44.18 -2.30
C MET A 1 -49.93 45.15 -1.21
N ASP A 2 -51.10 45.01 -0.59
CA ASP A 2 -51.60 45.87 0.51
C ASP A 2 -50.79 45.70 1.80
N LYS A 3 -51.07 46.56 2.81
CA LYS A 3 -50.28 46.55 4.06
C LYS A 3 -50.50 45.27 4.87
N GLU A 4 -51.73 44.76 4.86
CA GLU A 4 -52.12 43.57 5.63
C GLU A 4 -51.44 42.31 5.07
N THR A 5 -51.45 42.15 3.76
CA THR A 5 -50.72 41.03 3.08
C THR A 5 -49.19 41.10 3.31
N LYS A 6 -48.61 42.31 3.39
CA LYS A 6 -47.15 42.45 3.71
C LYS A 6 -46.83 42.02 5.12
N ASP A 7 -47.66 42.36 6.08
CA ASP A 7 -47.46 42.01 7.50
C ASP A 7 -47.66 40.52 7.73
N GLN A 8 -48.66 39.91 7.08
CA GLN A 8 -48.87 38.45 7.09
C GLN A 8 -47.70 37.70 6.46
N LEU A 9 -47.20 38.14 5.33
CA LEU A 9 -46.00 37.56 4.68
C LEU A 9 -44.78 37.61 5.58
N LYS A 10 -44.55 38.76 6.22
CA LYS A 10 -43.43 38.94 7.15
C LYS A 10 -43.49 37.99 8.33
N GLN A 11 -44.65 37.85 8.94
CA GLN A 11 -44.90 36.90 10.05
C GLN A 11 -44.67 35.45 9.59
N THR A 12 -45.25 35.07 8.44
CA THR A 12 -45.09 33.72 7.90
C THR A 12 -43.62 33.37 7.62
N LEU A 13 -42.87 34.30 7.02
CA LEU A 13 -41.44 34.09 6.75
C LEU A 13 -40.57 33.96 8.02
N GLN A 14 -40.97 34.67 9.11
CA GLN A 14 -40.28 34.56 10.40
C GLN A 14 -40.54 33.21 11.09
N MET A 15 -41.69 32.58 10.83
CA MET A 15 -42.10 31.29 11.43
C MET A 15 -41.71 30.08 10.57
N THR A 16 -41.30 30.27 9.33
CA THR A 16 -41.02 29.17 8.39
C THR A 16 -39.55 28.74 8.52
N ASP A 17 -39.33 27.44 8.65
CA ASP A 17 -37.98 26.86 8.61
C ASP A 17 -37.26 27.16 7.27
N SER A 18 -36.00 27.54 7.35
CA SER A 18 -35.20 27.90 6.17
C SER A 18 -35.14 26.81 5.10
N LYS A 19 -35.20 25.53 5.51
CA LYS A 19 -35.20 24.39 4.55
C LYS A 19 -36.53 24.30 3.82
N GLN A 20 -37.66 24.54 4.51
CA GLN A 20 -39.00 24.55 3.90
C GLN A 20 -39.15 25.73 2.95
N LEU A 21 -38.65 26.92 3.34
CA LEU A 21 -38.67 28.09 2.50
C LEU A 21 -37.80 27.87 1.24
N LEU A 22 -36.61 27.29 1.37
CA LEU A 22 -35.76 27.01 0.24
C LEU A 22 -36.38 25.98 -0.75
N LYS A 23 -37.05 24.95 -0.21
CA LYS A 23 -37.79 23.96 -1.01
C LYS A 23 -38.96 24.62 -1.78
N PHE A 24 -39.69 25.51 -1.12
CA PHE A 24 -40.76 26.26 -1.74
C PHE A 24 -40.26 27.17 -2.86
N VAL A 25 -39.21 28.00 -2.56
CA VAL A 25 -38.59 28.91 -3.54
C VAL A 25 -38.10 28.15 -4.76
N LYS A 26 -37.39 27.01 -4.58
CA LYS A 26 -36.95 26.16 -5.69
C LYS A 26 -38.10 25.65 -6.55
N SER A 27 -39.17 25.16 -5.91
CA SER A 27 -40.32 24.60 -6.64
C SER A 27 -41.11 25.68 -7.39
N TYR A 28 -41.13 26.88 -6.88
CA TYR A 28 -41.81 28.01 -7.50
C TYR A 28 -41.01 28.63 -8.62
N ALA A 29 -39.70 28.82 -8.40
CA ALA A 29 -38.76 29.30 -9.44
C ALA A 29 -38.68 28.35 -10.66
N ALA A 30 -38.76 27.03 -10.44
CA ALA A 30 -38.81 26.04 -11.53
C ALA A 30 -40.02 26.18 -12.45
N LYS A 31 -41.06 26.95 -12.03
CA LYS A 31 -42.31 27.18 -12.78
C LYS A 31 -42.50 28.65 -13.13
N ASN A 32 -41.59 29.53 -12.73
CA ASN A 32 -41.70 30.97 -12.91
C ASN A 32 -40.35 31.54 -13.35
N ASP A 33 -40.18 31.73 -14.67
CA ASP A 33 -38.95 32.19 -15.31
C ASP A 33 -38.51 33.59 -14.83
N GLU A 34 -39.45 34.48 -14.50
CA GLU A 34 -39.13 35.82 -13.98
C GLU A 34 -38.52 35.74 -12.60
N LEU A 35 -39.08 34.92 -11.72
CA LEU A 35 -38.51 34.68 -10.39
C LEU A 35 -37.17 33.97 -10.48
N ALA A 36 -37.04 32.99 -11.36
CA ALA A 36 -35.75 32.31 -11.59
C ALA A 36 -34.67 33.29 -12.05
N LYS A 37 -35.00 34.16 -13.04
CA LYS A 37 -34.07 35.21 -13.52
C LYS A 37 -33.72 36.20 -12.39
N ALA A 38 -34.67 36.67 -11.63
CA ALA A 38 -34.43 37.60 -10.53
C ALA A 38 -33.55 36.98 -9.41
N ILE A 39 -33.75 35.67 -9.12
CA ILE A 39 -32.90 34.95 -8.17
C ILE A 39 -31.46 34.81 -8.73
N ILE A 40 -31.33 34.43 -10.00
CA ILE A 40 -30.04 34.30 -10.64
C ILE A 40 -29.29 35.65 -10.66
N GLU A 41 -29.96 36.72 -11.15
CA GLU A 41 -29.42 38.07 -11.21
C GLU A 41 -28.96 38.60 -9.85
N LYS A 42 -29.72 38.30 -8.79
CA LYS A 42 -29.43 38.83 -7.45
C LYS A 42 -28.43 38.01 -6.66
N PHE A 43 -28.35 36.68 -6.87
CA PHE A 43 -27.58 35.79 -6.01
C PHE A 43 -26.51 34.99 -6.73
N MET A 44 -26.41 35.10 -8.06
CA MET A 44 -25.34 34.51 -8.83
C MET A 44 -24.05 35.33 -8.61
N PRO A 45 -23.00 34.72 -8.14
CA PRO A 45 -21.73 35.44 -7.94
C PRO A 45 -21.20 35.92 -9.31
N THR A 46 -20.89 37.19 -9.39
CA THR A 46 -20.21 37.83 -10.56
C THR A 46 -18.79 38.23 -10.18
N VAL A 47 -17.90 38.32 -11.19
CA VAL A 47 -16.51 38.72 -10.96
C VAL A 47 -16.41 40.08 -10.30
N ASP A 48 -17.27 41.03 -10.69
CA ASP A 48 -17.30 42.38 -10.15
C ASP A 48 -17.71 42.46 -8.66
N THR A 49 -18.30 41.42 -8.12
CA THR A 49 -18.76 41.36 -6.73
C THR A 49 -17.90 40.47 -5.83
N LEU A 50 -16.94 39.73 -6.37
CA LEU A 50 -16.05 38.86 -5.62
C LEU A 50 -14.76 39.58 -5.22
N ASP A 51 -14.70 40.00 -3.99
CA ASP A 51 -13.43 40.39 -3.35
C ASP A 51 -12.72 39.10 -2.91
N ILE A 52 -11.71 38.68 -3.68
CA ILE A 52 -11.03 37.38 -3.51
C ILE A 52 -10.35 37.29 -2.13
N GLU A 53 -9.60 38.34 -1.74
CA GLU A 53 -8.89 38.34 -0.48
C GLU A 53 -9.85 38.25 0.71
N LYS A 54 -10.92 39.01 0.66
CA LYS A 54 -11.97 38.95 1.67
C LYS A 54 -12.68 37.62 1.69
N ALA A 55 -13.07 37.05 0.54
CA ALA A 55 -13.80 35.81 0.45
C ALA A 55 -12.97 34.62 0.97
N VAL A 56 -11.68 34.58 0.68
CA VAL A 56 -10.74 33.60 1.22
C VAL A 56 -10.53 33.82 2.72
N GLY A 57 -10.22 35.06 3.15
CA GLY A 57 -10.02 35.38 4.55
C GLY A 57 -11.25 35.06 5.44
N ASP A 58 -12.46 35.28 4.93
CA ASP A 58 -13.70 34.95 5.64
C ASP A 58 -13.83 33.46 5.93
N CYS A 59 -13.25 32.59 5.09
CA CYS A 59 -13.25 31.14 5.35
C CYS A 59 -12.45 30.78 6.61
N PHE A 60 -11.41 31.53 6.97
CA PHE A 60 -10.51 31.25 8.10
C PHE A 60 -10.82 32.06 9.36
N ASN A 61 -11.80 32.94 9.34
CA ASN A 61 -12.22 33.78 10.50
C ASN A 61 -12.94 32.98 11.62
N HIS A 62 -12.83 31.67 11.66
CA HIS A 62 -13.54 30.81 12.62
C HIS A 62 -12.58 30.25 13.68
N LYS A 63 -12.51 30.93 14.85
CA LYS A 63 -11.73 30.48 16.01
C LYS A 63 -12.62 29.80 17.04
N LYS A 64 -12.24 28.61 17.48
CA LYS A 64 -12.86 27.97 18.66
C LYS A 64 -12.42 28.71 19.93
N LYS A 65 -13.36 28.99 20.85
CA LYS A 65 -13.02 29.39 22.19
C LYS A 65 -12.29 28.25 22.87
N GLY A 66 -11.05 28.46 23.30
CA GLY A 66 -10.23 27.46 23.97
C GLY A 66 -10.94 26.89 25.20
N GLY A 67 -11.02 25.56 25.31
CA GLY A 67 -11.48 24.89 26.51
C GLY A 67 -10.42 24.97 27.64
N ARG A 68 -10.80 24.60 28.89
CA ARG A 68 -9.93 24.69 30.09
C ARG A 68 -8.57 23.97 29.98
N ARG A 69 -8.30 23.21 28.90
CA ARG A 69 -7.05 22.45 28.64
C ARG A 69 -6.39 22.81 27.31
N SER A 70 -6.85 23.82 26.59
CA SER A 70 -6.30 24.24 25.29
C SER A 70 -5.28 25.35 25.49
N TYR A 71 -4.12 25.24 24.88
CA TYR A 71 -3.03 26.23 24.95
C TYR A 71 -3.26 27.50 24.11
N GLY A 72 -4.46 27.72 23.57
CA GLY A 72 -4.80 28.89 22.78
C GLY A 72 -6.09 28.72 21.96
N PRO A 73 -6.55 29.76 21.24
CA PRO A 73 -7.68 29.63 20.32
C PRO A 73 -7.23 28.82 19.09
N SER A 74 -7.82 27.64 18.86
CA SER A 74 -7.63 26.82 17.66
C SER A 74 -8.64 27.17 16.57
N LEU A 75 -8.32 26.88 15.31
CA LEU A 75 -9.21 27.04 14.17
C LEU A 75 -10.36 26.01 14.20
N ASP A 76 -11.58 26.43 13.83
CA ASP A 76 -12.70 25.51 13.63
C ASP A 76 -12.68 24.91 12.22
N TRP A 77 -11.81 23.93 12.01
CA TRP A 77 -11.66 23.26 10.72
C TRP A 77 -12.93 22.69 10.13
N ALA A 78 -13.91 22.30 10.95
CA ALA A 78 -15.19 21.80 10.44
C ALA A 78 -16.01 22.92 9.77
N THR A 79 -15.98 24.12 10.36
CA THR A 79 -16.63 25.31 9.78
C THR A 79 -15.82 25.82 8.59
N ILE A 80 -14.50 25.89 8.69
CA ILE A 80 -13.61 26.31 7.61
C ILE A 80 -13.83 25.46 6.35
N ARG A 81 -13.85 24.13 6.46
CA ARG A 81 -14.12 23.23 5.32
C ARG A 81 -15.47 23.51 4.66
N ARG A 82 -16.50 23.76 5.45
CA ARG A 82 -17.84 24.06 4.90
C ARG A 82 -17.81 25.37 4.10
N ASP A 83 -17.10 26.37 4.60
CA ASP A 83 -17.04 27.66 3.95
C ASP A 83 -16.10 27.65 2.73
N ILE A 84 -14.97 26.94 2.78
CA ILE A 84 -14.17 26.63 1.59
C ILE A 84 -15.00 25.91 0.52
N LYS A 85 -15.79 24.92 0.90
CA LYS A 85 -16.67 24.22 -0.04
C LYS A 85 -17.71 25.13 -0.69
N ARG A 86 -18.19 26.15 0.06
CA ARG A 86 -19.11 27.17 -0.47
C ARG A 86 -18.37 28.07 -1.45
N LEU A 87 -17.18 28.53 -1.08
CA LEU A 87 -16.31 29.34 -1.96
C LEU A 87 -15.98 28.61 -3.26
N LEU A 88 -15.56 27.35 -3.19
CA LEU A 88 -15.26 26.53 -4.38
C LEU A 88 -16.48 26.37 -5.31
N LYS A 89 -17.69 26.29 -4.78
CA LYS A 89 -18.90 26.29 -5.61
C LYS A 89 -19.10 27.64 -6.33
N GLN A 90 -18.82 28.75 -5.64
CA GLN A 90 -18.89 30.08 -6.26
C GLN A 90 -17.84 30.22 -7.36
N LEU A 91 -16.60 29.74 -7.11
CA LEU A 91 -15.52 29.75 -8.09
C LEU A 91 -15.83 28.90 -9.33
N ASN A 92 -16.48 27.74 -9.13
CA ASN A 92 -16.94 26.92 -10.26
C ASN A 92 -18.01 27.67 -11.09
N CYS A 93 -18.97 28.35 -10.47
CA CYS A 93 -19.93 29.18 -11.19
C CYS A 93 -19.23 30.30 -11.98
N ILE A 94 -18.20 30.93 -11.42
CA ILE A 94 -17.41 31.97 -12.10
C ILE A 94 -16.65 31.35 -13.29
N CYS A 95 -16.13 30.14 -13.18
CA CYS A 95 -15.55 29.38 -14.30
C CYS A 95 -16.60 29.11 -15.40
N GLU A 96 -17.80 28.68 -15.03
CA GLU A 96 -18.89 28.46 -16.01
C GLU A 96 -19.30 29.73 -16.77
N GLN A 97 -19.09 30.90 -16.17
CA GLN A 97 -19.28 32.21 -16.81
C GLN A 97 -18.10 32.63 -17.72
N GLY A 98 -17.07 31.80 -17.83
CA GLY A 98 -15.88 32.07 -18.64
C GLY A 98 -14.76 32.85 -17.93
N ASN A 99 -14.92 33.22 -16.65
CA ASN A 99 -13.93 34.01 -15.91
C ASN A 99 -12.92 33.09 -15.21
N HIS A 100 -12.21 32.30 -15.99
CA HIS A 100 -11.28 31.27 -15.51
C HIS A 100 -10.08 31.84 -14.74
N GLU A 101 -9.55 33.01 -15.15
CA GLU A 101 -8.40 33.65 -14.49
C GLU A 101 -8.71 34.04 -13.06
N THR A 102 -9.85 34.69 -12.83
CA THR A 102 -10.29 35.11 -11.48
C THR A 102 -10.48 33.91 -10.58
N ALA A 103 -11.10 32.82 -11.07
CA ALA A 103 -11.31 31.61 -10.31
C ALA A 103 -9.97 30.90 -9.98
N ALA A 104 -9.01 30.90 -10.90
CA ALA A 104 -7.70 30.29 -10.69
C ALA A 104 -6.86 31.09 -9.67
N ARG A 105 -6.87 32.43 -9.75
CA ARG A 105 -6.17 33.30 -8.76
C ARG A 105 -6.78 33.16 -7.36
N ALA A 106 -8.10 33.05 -7.26
CA ALA A 106 -8.77 32.82 -5.99
C ALA A 106 -8.44 31.43 -5.40
N ALA A 107 -8.41 30.40 -6.23
CA ALA A 107 -8.04 29.04 -5.82
C ALA A 107 -6.55 28.96 -5.38
N LEU A 108 -5.65 29.65 -6.09
CA LEU A 108 -4.25 29.78 -5.71
C LEU A 108 -4.09 30.49 -4.36
N HIS A 109 -4.76 31.63 -4.17
CA HIS A 109 -4.74 32.38 -2.90
C HIS A 109 -5.31 31.53 -1.74
N LEU A 110 -6.35 30.72 -2.01
CA LEU A 110 -6.87 29.78 -1.04
C LEU A 110 -5.82 28.74 -0.60
N LEU A 111 -5.01 28.20 -1.52
CA LEU A 111 -3.92 27.28 -1.17
C LEU A 111 -2.84 27.96 -0.33
N GLN A 112 -2.46 29.19 -0.67
CA GLN A 112 -1.47 29.98 0.09
C GLN A 112 -1.96 30.23 1.51
N THR A 113 -3.17 30.78 1.67
CA THR A 113 -3.76 31.06 2.99
C THR A 113 -3.95 29.77 3.81
N LEU A 114 -4.34 28.67 3.16
CA LEU A 114 -4.47 27.37 3.83
C LEU A 114 -3.13 26.91 4.43
N ALA A 115 -2.02 27.08 3.71
CA ALA A 115 -0.70 26.72 4.20
C ALA A 115 -0.28 27.56 5.41
N GLU A 116 -0.50 28.87 5.35
CA GLU A 116 -0.17 29.81 6.43
C GLU A 116 -0.98 29.53 7.70
N GLU A 117 -2.30 29.38 7.57
CA GLU A 117 -3.21 29.12 8.70
C GLU A 117 -2.99 27.72 9.29
N PHE A 118 -2.72 26.73 8.44
CA PHE A 118 -2.38 25.37 8.89
C PHE A 118 -1.11 25.37 9.73
N MET A 119 -0.05 26.06 9.30
CA MET A 119 1.21 26.15 10.05
C MET A 119 1.06 26.90 11.36
N THR A 120 0.17 27.90 11.40
CA THR A 120 -0.12 28.67 12.61
C THR A 120 -0.87 27.81 13.65
N ASP A 121 -1.80 26.96 13.21
CA ASP A 121 -2.61 26.11 14.08
C ASP A 121 -1.84 24.85 14.55
N CYS A 122 -1.01 24.24 13.69
CA CYS A 122 -0.21 23.05 14.01
C CYS A 122 0.79 23.22 15.17
N VAL A 123 1.12 24.44 15.54
CA VAL A 123 1.99 24.73 16.69
C VAL A 123 1.29 24.43 18.03
N TYR A 124 -0.04 24.32 18.05
CA TYR A 124 -0.85 24.30 19.27
C TYR A 124 -1.67 23.02 19.53
N GLU A 125 -1.81 22.08 18.57
CA GLU A 125 -2.62 20.87 18.80
C GLU A 125 -1.98 19.56 18.28
N ASP A 126 -2.19 18.48 19.07
CA ASP A 126 -1.88 17.08 18.72
C ASP A 126 -2.68 16.63 17.48
N TYR A 127 -1.99 16.44 16.41
CA TYR A 127 -2.22 15.75 15.14
C TYR A 127 -3.56 15.06 14.90
N ASN A 128 -4.38 15.65 14.05
CA ASN A 128 -5.43 14.95 13.32
C ASN A 128 -5.35 15.35 11.83
N TYR A 129 -4.53 14.61 11.06
CA TYR A 129 -4.18 14.86 9.65
C TYR A 129 -5.37 14.78 8.67
N ASP A 130 -6.52 14.27 9.10
CA ASP A 130 -7.66 13.95 8.24
C ASP A 130 -8.56 15.17 7.90
N ARG A 131 -8.18 16.38 8.29
CA ARG A 131 -9.09 17.53 8.29
C ARG A 131 -8.98 18.45 7.07
N SER A 132 -7.85 18.46 6.36
CA SER A 132 -7.59 19.42 5.26
C SER A 132 -7.68 18.81 3.85
N ASP A 133 -7.46 17.47 3.70
CA ASP A 133 -7.23 16.82 2.42
C ASP A 133 -8.35 17.05 1.38
N TYR A 134 -9.62 16.97 1.81
CA TYR A 134 -10.74 17.11 0.88
C TYR A 134 -10.86 18.51 0.25
N SER A 135 -10.58 19.55 1.00
CA SER A 135 -10.64 20.94 0.51
C SER A 135 -9.50 21.23 -0.47
N ILE A 136 -8.32 20.65 -0.24
CA ILE A 136 -7.15 20.80 -1.10
C ILE A 136 -7.40 20.12 -2.45
N ASP A 137 -7.86 18.87 -2.44
CA ASP A 137 -8.13 18.11 -3.66
C ASP A 137 -9.14 18.82 -4.57
N GLN A 138 -10.21 19.36 -3.99
CA GLN A 138 -11.19 20.13 -4.77
C GLN A 138 -10.61 21.42 -5.34
N THR A 139 -9.74 22.09 -4.61
CA THR A 139 -9.05 23.28 -5.07
C THR A 139 -8.07 22.96 -6.20
N LEU A 140 -7.31 21.87 -6.07
CA LEU A 140 -6.41 21.38 -7.13
C LEU A 140 -7.20 20.93 -8.37
N GLN A 141 -8.36 20.32 -8.19
CA GLN A 141 -9.23 19.93 -9.31
C GLN A 141 -9.78 21.13 -10.08
N LEU A 142 -10.16 22.22 -9.37
CA LEU A 142 -10.55 23.48 -10.01
C LEU A 142 -9.39 24.07 -10.83
N LEU A 143 -8.20 24.17 -10.22
CA LEU A 143 -6.99 24.63 -10.90
C LEU A 143 -6.63 23.78 -12.11
N HIS A 144 -6.70 22.46 -11.99
CA HIS A 144 -6.50 21.55 -13.12
C HIS A 144 -7.48 21.83 -14.26
N THR A 145 -8.77 21.99 -13.95
CA THR A 145 -9.79 22.31 -14.95
C THR A 145 -9.48 23.61 -15.69
N VAL A 146 -9.05 24.64 -14.96
CA VAL A 146 -8.75 25.94 -15.53
C VAL A 146 -7.44 25.96 -16.31
N LEU A 147 -6.37 25.38 -15.76
CA LEU A 147 -5.04 25.44 -16.38
C LEU A 147 -4.92 24.50 -17.59
N VAL A 148 -5.50 23.30 -17.50
CA VAL A 148 -5.36 22.25 -18.51
C VAL A 148 -6.48 22.31 -19.55
N LYS A 149 -7.75 22.46 -19.12
CA LYS A 149 -8.90 22.31 -20.01
C LYS A 149 -9.43 23.63 -20.58
N SER A 150 -9.13 24.78 -19.95
CA SER A 150 -9.65 26.06 -20.42
C SER A 150 -8.87 26.60 -21.62
N HIS A 151 -9.59 27.04 -22.64
CA HIS A 151 -9.04 27.70 -23.83
C HIS A 151 -9.19 29.24 -23.78
N THR A 152 -9.88 29.79 -22.79
CA THR A 152 -10.18 31.22 -22.70
C THR A 152 -9.12 31.99 -21.92
N MET A 153 -8.32 31.32 -21.11
CA MET A 153 -7.25 31.94 -20.34
C MET A 153 -5.99 32.12 -21.18
N SER A 154 -5.35 33.26 -21.07
CA SER A 154 -4.11 33.54 -21.81
C SER A 154 -2.98 32.60 -21.35
N ARG A 155 -2.06 32.30 -22.28
CA ARG A 155 -0.86 31.52 -21.96
C ARG A 155 -0.03 32.16 -20.86
N GLU A 156 0.13 33.48 -20.89
CA GLU A 156 0.88 34.26 -19.91
C GLU A 156 0.29 34.11 -18.51
N SER A 157 -1.04 34.32 -18.35
CA SER A 157 -1.72 34.15 -17.07
C SER A 157 -1.62 32.69 -16.53
N LYS A 158 -1.64 31.68 -17.42
CA LYS A 158 -1.42 30.30 -17.01
C LYS A 158 -0.02 30.07 -16.48
N LEU A 159 1.01 30.60 -17.15
CA LEU A 159 2.40 30.50 -16.73
C LEU A 159 2.65 31.19 -15.39
N ASP A 160 2.04 32.38 -15.15
CA ASP A 160 2.11 33.07 -13.87
C ASP A 160 1.56 32.22 -12.72
N ILE A 161 0.40 31.57 -12.94
CA ILE A 161 -0.19 30.70 -11.91
C ILE A 161 0.64 29.44 -11.69
N ILE A 162 1.20 28.84 -12.75
CA ILE A 162 2.12 27.70 -12.63
C ILE A 162 3.37 28.10 -11.82
N ALA A 163 3.91 29.28 -12.06
CA ALA A 163 5.06 29.78 -11.29
C ALA A 163 4.71 29.92 -9.80
N ALA A 164 3.57 30.53 -9.49
CA ALA A 164 3.11 30.67 -8.11
C ALA A 164 2.78 29.31 -7.45
N LEU A 165 2.24 28.35 -8.19
CA LEU A 165 2.04 26.97 -7.67
C LEU A 165 3.36 26.28 -7.32
N LYS A 166 4.43 26.54 -8.07
CA LYS A 166 5.78 26.06 -7.72
C LYS A 166 6.27 26.63 -6.40
N GLU A 167 6.00 27.89 -6.11
CA GLU A 167 6.31 28.50 -4.82
C GLU A 167 5.49 27.88 -3.69
N VAL A 168 4.18 27.74 -3.88
CA VAL A 168 3.28 27.08 -2.90
C VAL A 168 3.74 25.66 -2.59
N LYS A 169 4.14 24.86 -3.60
CA LYS A 169 4.68 23.51 -3.40
C LYS A 169 5.88 23.48 -2.46
N GLU A 170 6.70 24.54 -2.48
CA GLU A 170 7.90 24.66 -1.65
C GLU A 170 7.60 25.04 -0.19
N GLU A 171 6.38 25.46 0.14
CA GLU A 171 5.98 25.77 1.50
C GLU A 171 6.04 24.55 2.43
N ARG A 172 6.47 24.78 3.67
CA ARG A 172 6.66 23.72 4.67
C ARG A 172 5.38 22.92 4.93
N ALA A 173 4.22 23.57 4.89
CA ALA A 173 2.93 22.92 5.06
C ALA A 173 2.74 21.78 4.05
N TYR A 174 2.97 22.05 2.77
CA TYR A 174 2.79 21.08 1.69
C TYR A 174 3.91 20.05 1.60
N LYS A 175 5.15 20.44 1.94
CA LYS A 175 6.29 19.50 1.95
C LYS A 175 6.21 18.44 3.04
N SER A 176 5.65 18.79 4.22
CA SER A 176 5.83 17.98 5.42
C SER A 176 4.54 17.46 6.04
N TYR A 177 3.39 18.09 5.76
CA TYR A 177 2.16 17.82 6.51
C TYR A 177 0.93 17.61 5.64
N LEU A 178 0.78 18.35 4.55
CA LEU A 178 -0.39 18.27 3.67
C LEU A 178 -0.07 17.37 2.50
N SER A 179 -0.52 16.10 2.59
CA SER A 179 -0.36 15.16 1.49
C SER A 179 -1.26 15.58 0.33
N CYS A 180 -0.68 16.18 -0.70
CA CYS A 180 -1.40 16.54 -1.91
C CYS A 180 -0.48 16.57 -3.13
N ASP A 181 -1.06 16.40 -4.31
CA ASP A 181 -0.30 16.23 -5.54
C ASP A 181 -0.20 17.53 -6.36
N ILE A 182 0.27 18.62 -5.71
CA ILE A 182 0.55 19.89 -6.40
C ILE A 182 1.57 19.67 -7.53
N GLY A 183 2.54 18.78 -7.33
CA GLY A 183 3.54 18.45 -8.34
C GLY A 183 2.93 17.89 -9.62
N LYS A 184 1.97 16.98 -9.51
CA LYS A 184 1.24 16.43 -10.65
C LYS A 184 0.41 17.50 -11.38
N LEU A 185 -0.25 18.38 -10.63
CA LEU A 185 -0.96 19.51 -11.23
C LEU A 185 -0.04 20.39 -12.05
N ILE A 186 1.13 20.76 -11.49
CA ILE A 186 2.13 21.58 -12.17
C ILE A 186 2.58 20.91 -13.48
N ASN A 187 2.93 19.63 -13.41
CA ASN A 187 3.40 18.88 -14.58
C ASN A 187 2.33 18.82 -15.69
N ASN A 188 1.08 18.50 -15.35
CA ASN A 188 -0.03 18.48 -16.32
C ASN A 188 -0.30 19.87 -16.92
N ALA A 189 -0.18 20.93 -16.12
CA ALA A 189 -0.37 22.30 -16.57
C ALA A 189 0.79 22.75 -17.49
N GLU A 190 2.03 22.42 -17.16
CA GLU A 190 3.20 22.65 -18.02
C GLU A 190 3.06 21.96 -19.37
N GLU A 191 2.67 20.68 -19.37
CA GLU A 191 2.43 19.89 -20.57
C GLU A 191 1.35 20.52 -21.48
N ALA A 192 0.29 21.08 -20.86
CA ALA A 192 -0.79 21.72 -21.60
C ALA A 192 -0.45 23.13 -22.15
N VAL A 193 0.55 23.81 -21.60
CA VAL A 193 0.84 25.23 -21.85
C VAL A 193 2.15 25.44 -22.60
N LEU A 194 3.17 24.62 -22.32
CA LEU A 194 4.50 24.74 -22.94
C LEU A 194 4.54 24.05 -24.30
N THR A 195 5.37 24.57 -25.19
CA THR A 195 5.75 23.81 -26.38
C THR A 195 6.61 22.60 -25.98
N PRO A 196 6.67 21.54 -26.78
CA PRO A 196 7.50 20.37 -26.48
C PRO A 196 8.97 20.72 -26.19
N GLU A 197 9.55 21.68 -26.92
CA GLU A 197 10.92 22.13 -26.72
C GLU A 197 11.11 22.93 -25.42
N GLU A 198 10.13 23.75 -25.04
CA GLU A 198 10.12 24.45 -23.75
C GLU A 198 9.98 23.46 -22.60
N LEU A 199 9.11 22.47 -22.75
CA LEU A 199 8.89 21.41 -21.77
C LEU A 199 10.16 20.57 -21.58
N LEU A 200 10.86 20.18 -22.67
CA LEU A 200 12.16 19.50 -22.57
C LEU A 200 13.20 20.31 -21.77
N LYS A 201 13.29 21.62 -22.03
CA LYS A 201 14.20 22.49 -21.26
C LYS A 201 13.83 22.52 -19.77
N GLN A 202 12.56 22.57 -19.46
CA GLN A 202 12.06 22.57 -18.08
C GLN A 202 12.37 21.22 -17.38
N ILE A 203 12.11 20.10 -18.06
CA ILE A 203 12.42 18.76 -17.56
C ILE A 203 13.94 18.61 -17.32
N ASP A 204 14.77 19.06 -18.25
CA ASP A 204 16.23 19.04 -18.10
C ASP A 204 16.72 19.89 -16.91
N ALA A 205 16.05 21.03 -16.65
CA ALA A 205 16.35 21.84 -15.47
C ALA A 205 15.97 21.09 -14.17
N ASN A 206 14.83 20.40 -14.15
CA ASN A 206 14.39 19.60 -13.02
C ASN A 206 15.33 18.40 -12.75
N ILE A 207 15.76 17.68 -13.79
CA ILE A 207 16.74 16.59 -13.69
C ILE A 207 18.06 17.07 -13.05
N ARG A 208 18.50 18.28 -13.40
CA ARG A 208 19.74 18.86 -12.83
C ARG A 208 19.59 19.32 -11.39
N LYS A 209 18.42 19.81 -11.00
CA LYS A 209 18.17 20.33 -9.65
C LYS A 209 17.90 19.22 -8.63
N THR A 210 17.31 18.13 -9.05
CA THR A 210 16.90 17.08 -8.12
C THR A 210 18.06 16.18 -7.74
N SER A 211 18.24 15.95 -6.44
CA SER A 211 19.21 15.01 -5.88
C SER A 211 18.57 13.65 -5.54
N ASP A 212 17.24 13.60 -5.41
CA ASP A 212 16.51 12.37 -5.14
C ASP A 212 16.43 11.49 -6.38
N ASN A 213 16.71 10.18 -6.22
CA ASN A 213 16.73 9.25 -7.33
C ASN A 213 15.33 8.90 -7.87
N ALA A 214 14.30 8.94 -7.02
CA ALA A 214 12.93 8.65 -7.46
C ALA A 214 12.38 9.80 -8.30
N ASP A 215 12.54 11.03 -7.82
CA ASP A 215 12.18 12.23 -8.58
C ASP A 215 12.97 12.34 -9.89
N LYS A 216 14.27 12.03 -9.83
CA LYS A 216 15.11 12.03 -11.02
C LYS A 216 14.66 11.01 -12.06
N ALA A 217 14.32 9.81 -11.60
CA ALA A 217 13.81 8.75 -12.48
C ALA A 217 12.48 9.17 -13.13
N TYR A 218 11.60 9.83 -12.36
CA TYR A 218 10.34 10.36 -12.86
C TYR A 218 10.58 11.37 -14.01
N TYR A 219 11.43 12.39 -13.80
CA TYR A 219 11.71 13.39 -14.83
C TYR A 219 12.43 12.81 -16.05
N VAL A 220 13.34 11.86 -15.84
CA VAL A 220 14.02 11.16 -16.95
C VAL A 220 13.02 10.32 -17.74
N GLY A 221 12.14 9.58 -17.09
CA GLY A 221 11.06 8.83 -17.75
C GLY A 221 10.15 9.75 -18.58
N TRP A 222 9.73 10.88 -17.98
CA TRP A 222 8.93 11.87 -18.70
C TRP A 222 9.64 12.44 -19.93
N LYS A 223 10.95 12.76 -19.81
CA LYS A 223 11.78 13.17 -20.95
C LYS A 223 11.80 12.14 -22.06
N ILE A 224 11.98 10.86 -21.72
CA ILE A 224 12.02 9.76 -22.69
C ILE A 224 10.69 9.67 -23.45
N THR A 225 9.57 9.70 -22.74
CA THR A 225 8.22 9.67 -23.35
C THR A 225 8.04 10.86 -24.28
N LEU A 226 8.34 12.09 -23.82
CA LEU A 226 8.18 13.30 -24.63
C LEU A 226 9.05 13.27 -25.90
N LEU A 227 10.28 12.76 -25.80
CA LEU A 227 11.16 12.60 -26.97
C LEU A 227 10.57 11.59 -28.00
N HIS A 228 9.94 10.51 -27.53
CA HIS A 228 9.23 9.58 -28.41
C HIS A 228 8.03 10.26 -29.09
N ASP A 229 7.23 11.03 -28.36
CA ASP A 229 6.08 11.77 -28.91
C ASP A 229 6.49 12.84 -29.94
N MET A 230 7.75 13.30 -29.87
CA MET A 230 8.36 14.23 -30.82
C MET A 230 9.06 13.53 -32.00
N ASP A 231 8.91 12.21 -32.16
CA ASP A 231 9.64 11.39 -33.14
C ASP A 231 11.17 11.43 -33.03
N ARG A 232 11.69 11.76 -31.83
CA ARG A 232 13.13 11.84 -31.51
C ARG A 232 13.60 10.59 -30.75
N SER A 233 13.23 9.43 -31.27
CA SER A 233 13.48 8.13 -30.60
C SER A 233 14.94 7.86 -30.32
N GLN A 234 15.87 8.29 -31.18
CA GLN A 234 17.32 8.12 -30.95
C GLN A 234 17.78 8.84 -29.67
N GLU A 235 17.33 10.08 -29.46
CA GLU A 235 17.67 10.85 -28.26
C GLU A 235 16.99 10.28 -27.01
N ALA A 236 15.79 9.70 -27.15
CA ALA A 236 15.14 8.98 -26.07
C ALA A 236 15.99 7.78 -25.61
N TYR A 237 16.51 7.00 -26.54
CA TYR A 237 17.38 5.85 -26.25
C TYR A 237 18.70 6.27 -25.61
N GLU A 238 19.34 7.31 -26.10
CA GLU A 238 20.56 7.86 -25.50
C GLU A 238 20.32 8.37 -24.07
N THR A 239 19.16 8.99 -23.84
CA THR A 239 18.74 9.44 -22.50
C THR A 239 18.50 8.25 -21.56
N MET A 240 17.88 7.17 -22.07
CA MET A 240 17.66 5.94 -21.33
C MET A 240 18.99 5.28 -20.93
N ASP A 241 19.90 5.16 -21.88
CA ASP A 241 21.23 4.54 -21.64
C ASP A 241 22.06 5.35 -20.65
N LYS A 242 22.02 6.68 -20.73
CA LYS A 242 22.71 7.56 -19.78
C LYS A 242 22.21 7.43 -18.34
N HIS A 243 20.95 7.11 -18.15
CA HIS A 243 20.30 7.07 -16.85
C HIS A 243 19.86 5.66 -16.42
N VAL A 244 20.39 4.63 -17.06
CA VAL A 244 20.06 3.21 -16.83
C VAL A 244 20.32 2.74 -15.37
N ASN A 245 21.12 3.48 -14.60
CA ASN A 245 21.34 3.20 -13.18
C ASN A 245 20.14 3.54 -12.27
N LEU A 246 19.15 4.26 -12.77
CA LEU A 246 17.87 4.48 -12.12
C LEU A 246 16.96 3.30 -12.44
N GLU A 247 16.47 2.62 -11.40
CA GLU A 247 15.71 1.37 -11.55
C GLU A 247 14.50 1.48 -12.50
N PRO A 248 13.64 2.52 -12.41
CA PRO A 248 12.53 2.67 -13.36
C PRO A 248 13.00 2.82 -14.82
N ILE A 249 14.14 3.45 -15.05
CA ILE A 249 14.68 3.61 -16.41
C ILE A 249 15.28 2.30 -16.95
N ALA A 250 15.90 1.52 -16.07
CA ALA A 250 16.36 0.17 -16.42
C ALA A 250 15.19 -0.74 -16.81
N GLU A 251 14.06 -0.65 -16.08
CA GLU A 251 12.84 -1.37 -16.44
C GLU A 251 12.27 -0.92 -17.79
N MET A 252 12.26 0.38 -18.08
CA MET A 252 11.85 0.89 -19.41
C MET A 252 12.72 0.32 -20.53
N LYS A 253 14.04 0.26 -20.31
CA LYS A 253 14.96 -0.34 -21.30
C LYS A 253 14.72 -1.83 -21.50
N TYR A 254 14.51 -2.57 -20.42
CA TYR A 254 14.17 -4.00 -20.51
C TYR A 254 12.85 -4.21 -21.27
N SER A 255 11.79 -3.47 -20.91
CA SER A 255 10.48 -3.56 -21.59
C SER A 255 10.60 -3.31 -23.08
N ARG A 256 11.34 -2.28 -23.47
CA ARG A 256 11.62 -1.99 -24.89
C ARG A 256 12.31 -3.16 -25.60
N LEU A 257 13.35 -3.72 -25.01
CA LEU A 257 14.06 -4.86 -25.61
C LEU A 257 13.14 -6.06 -25.80
N MET A 258 12.21 -6.27 -24.88
CA MET A 258 11.21 -7.33 -24.96
C MET A 258 10.16 -7.03 -26.06
N GLU A 259 9.69 -5.80 -26.20
CA GLU A 259 8.76 -5.36 -27.25
C GLU A 259 9.38 -5.45 -28.64
N GLU A 260 10.67 -5.15 -28.76
CA GLU A 260 11.46 -5.31 -29.99
C GLU A 260 11.84 -6.78 -30.28
N GLU A 261 11.41 -7.73 -29.41
CA GLU A 261 11.79 -9.15 -29.48
C GLU A 261 13.30 -9.40 -29.50
N ASN A 262 14.07 -8.44 -28.98
CA ASN A 262 15.54 -8.53 -28.92
C ASN A 262 15.97 -9.30 -27.67
N TYR A 263 15.61 -10.57 -27.61
CA TYR A 263 15.80 -11.42 -26.44
C TYR A 263 17.26 -11.61 -26.04
N GLU A 264 18.20 -11.64 -27.01
CA GLU A 264 19.64 -11.78 -26.68
C GLU A 264 20.15 -10.52 -25.98
N ALA A 265 19.77 -9.33 -26.44
CA ALA A 265 20.12 -8.09 -25.76
C ALA A 265 19.43 -7.99 -24.36
N ALA A 266 18.19 -8.47 -24.25
CA ALA A 266 17.46 -8.50 -22.98
C ALA A 266 18.15 -9.42 -21.93
N LYS A 267 18.63 -10.62 -22.38
CA LYS A 267 19.40 -11.53 -21.50
C LYS A 267 20.70 -10.88 -21.03
N ALA A 268 21.48 -10.31 -21.95
CA ALA A 268 22.73 -9.62 -21.63
C ALA A 268 22.47 -8.45 -20.67
N PHE A 269 21.42 -7.68 -20.91
CA PHE A 269 21.04 -6.57 -20.05
C PHE A 269 20.66 -7.02 -18.63
N CYS A 270 19.88 -8.10 -18.49
CA CYS A 270 19.57 -8.66 -17.17
C CYS A 270 20.86 -9.06 -16.41
N GLN A 271 21.81 -9.71 -17.10
CA GLN A 271 23.09 -10.08 -16.50
C GLN A 271 23.87 -8.85 -16.03
N ASP A 272 23.98 -7.81 -16.87
CA ASP A 272 24.63 -6.54 -16.50
C ASP A 272 23.99 -5.89 -15.28
N ARG A 273 22.63 -5.93 -15.20
CA ARG A 273 21.90 -5.41 -14.05
C ARG A 273 22.13 -6.21 -12.77
N ILE A 274 22.21 -7.53 -12.87
CA ILE A 274 22.56 -8.41 -11.75
C ILE A 274 23.97 -8.09 -11.24
N ASP A 275 24.93 -7.94 -12.12
CA ASP A 275 26.32 -7.65 -11.75
C ASP A 275 26.48 -6.23 -11.17
N PHE A 276 25.74 -5.26 -11.71
CA PHE A 276 25.61 -3.93 -11.11
C PHE A 276 24.99 -3.99 -9.71
N GLY A 277 23.91 -4.75 -9.52
CA GLY A 277 23.26 -4.93 -8.22
C GLY A 277 24.19 -5.58 -7.19
N LYS A 278 24.96 -6.61 -7.58
CA LYS A 278 25.96 -7.25 -6.70
C LYS A 278 27.02 -6.26 -6.24
N SER A 279 27.55 -5.44 -7.16
CA SER A 279 28.60 -4.46 -6.85
C SER A 279 28.12 -3.28 -5.99
N HIS A 280 26.80 -2.98 -6.00
CA HIS A 280 26.21 -1.85 -5.27
C HIS A 280 25.30 -2.29 -4.11
N ASN A 281 25.32 -3.57 -3.73
CA ASN A 281 24.51 -4.16 -2.67
C ASN A 281 23.00 -3.84 -2.79
N ARG A 282 22.46 -3.99 -4.01
CA ARG A 282 21.02 -3.78 -4.29
C ARG A 282 20.29 -5.12 -4.35
N SER A 283 18.96 -5.08 -4.25
CA SER A 283 18.13 -6.26 -4.47
C SER A 283 18.31 -6.78 -5.88
N LEU A 284 18.43 -8.11 -6.01
CA LEU A 284 18.65 -8.80 -7.28
C LEU A 284 17.41 -9.54 -7.76
N ASP A 285 16.41 -9.71 -6.89
CA ASP A 285 15.26 -10.58 -7.11
C ASP A 285 14.52 -10.26 -8.41
N GLN A 286 14.31 -8.97 -8.67
CA GLN A 286 13.59 -8.52 -9.86
C GLN A 286 14.36 -8.88 -11.14
N TRP A 287 15.67 -8.65 -11.18
CA TRP A 287 16.48 -8.93 -12.37
C TRP A 287 16.67 -10.42 -12.63
N TYR A 288 16.76 -11.24 -11.57
CA TYR A 288 16.72 -12.70 -11.74
C TYR A 288 15.36 -13.19 -12.26
N LYS A 289 14.24 -12.58 -11.84
CA LYS A 289 12.91 -12.87 -12.38
C LYS A 289 12.83 -12.51 -13.87
N ARG A 290 13.25 -11.30 -14.25
CA ARG A 290 13.31 -10.85 -15.65
C ARG A 290 14.18 -11.76 -16.51
N TRP A 291 15.31 -12.18 -15.97
CA TRP A 291 16.21 -13.09 -16.68
C TRP A 291 15.59 -14.47 -16.87
N LEU A 292 14.86 -14.96 -15.88
CA LEU A 292 14.09 -16.21 -15.99
C LEU A 292 12.98 -16.10 -17.03
N ASP A 293 12.26 -14.97 -17.06
CA ASP A 293 11.16 -14.73 -18.01
C ASP A 293 11.68 -14.81 -19.45
N VAL A 294 12.75 -14.07 -19.79
CA VAL A 294 13.31 -14.09 -21.14
C VAL A 294 13.93 -15.45 -21.49
N ALA A 295 14.56 -16.13 -20.53
CA ALA A 295 15.09 -17.48 -20.72
C ALA A 295 13.98 -18.52 -20.96
N THR A 296 12.83 -18.33 -20.37
CA THR A 296 11.66 -19.18 -20.58
C THR A 296 11.08 -18.99 -21.97
N LEU A 297 10.93 -17.73 -22.40
CA LEU A 297 10.46 -17.39 -23.76
C LEU A 297 11.40 -17.95 -24.85
N THR A 298 12.70 -17.91 -24.63
CA THR A 298 13.70 -18.40 -25.58
C THR A 298 14.05 -19.88 -25.39
N ASN A 299 13.42 -20.57 -24.43
CA ASN A 299 13.72 -21.95 -24.06
C ASN A 299 15.21 -22.20 -23.73
N ASP A 300 15.87 -21.21 -23.14
CA ASP A 300 17.29 -21.30 -22.75
C ASP A 300 17.42 -22.04 -21.41
N LYS A 301 17.61 -23.36 -21.50
CA LYS A 301 17.69 -24.24 -20.31
C LYS A 301 18.85 -23.95 -19.37
N ALA A 302 19.95 -23.39 -19.88
CA ALA A 302 21.10 -23.05 -19.05
C ALA A 302 20.78 -21.87 -18.13
N ILE A 303 20.26 -20.79 -18.70
CA ILE A 303 19.85 -19.59 -17.94
C ILE A 303 18.65 -19.92 -17.02
N GLN A 304 17.64 -20.66 -17.49
CA GLN A 304 16.52 -21.11 -16.64
C GLN A 304 17.04 -21.84 -15.41
N ARG A 305 18.01 -22.72 -15.56
CA ARG A 305 18.61 -23.48 -14.46
C ARG A 305 19.31 -22.58 -13.46
N GLU A 306 20.12 -21.68 -13.92
CA GLU A 306 20.86 -20.74 -13.06
C GLU A 306 19.90 -19.82 -12.29
N THR A 307 18.97 -19.19 -13.01
CA THR A 307 18.05 -18.20 -12.45
C THR A 307 17.05 -18.81 -11.50
N ALA A 308 16.42 -19.95 -11.87
CA ALA A 308 15.45 -20.63 -11.02
C ALA A 308 16.12 -21.15 -9.72
N LYS A 309 17.33 -21.69 -9.82
CA LYS A 309 18.13 -22.09 -8.64
C LYS A 309 18.38 -20.91 -7.71
N TRP A 310 18.82 -19.77 -8.27
CA TRP A 310 19.08 -18.58 -7.46
C TRP A 310 17.80 -18.07 -6.78
N LEU A 311 16.70 -17.96 -7.51
CA LEU A 311 15.40 -17.50 -7.01
C LEU A 311 14.88 -18.44 -5.92
N PHE A 312 14.90 -19.77 -6.12
CA PHE A 312 14.51 -20.73 -5.10
C PHE A 312 15.29 -20.54 -3.79
N LEU A 313 16.59 -20.32 -3.88
CA LEU A 313 17.45 -20.19 -2.70
C LEU A 313 17.28 -18.84 -1.99
N ASN A 314 16.88 -17.76 -2.67
CA ASN A 314 16.91 -16.39 -2.14
C ASN A 314 15.53 -15.78 -1.88
N VAL A 315 14.47 -16.24 -2.54
CA VAL A 315 13.12 -15.73 -2.32
C VAL A 315 12.53 -16.36 -1.05
N ASN A 316 11.96 -15.50 -0.20
CA ASN A 316 11.44 -15.92 1.12
C ASN A 316 9.93 -16.27 1.11
N TYR A 317 9.21 -16.02 0.02
CA TYR A 317 7.80 -16.38 -0.09
C TYR A 317 7.65 -17.84 -0.54
N SER A 318 7.07 -18.67 0.30
CA SER A 318 6.98 -20.12 0.10
C SER A 318 6.32 -20.52 -1.23
N LYS A 319 5.26 -19.82 -1.64
CA LYS A 319 4.56 -20.10 -2.90
C LYS A 319 5.46 -19.84 -4.11
N ASP A 320 6.08 -18.68 -4.19
CA ASP A 320 6.96 -18.30 -5.32
C ASP A 320 8.19 -19.21 -5.33
N ALA A 321 8.79 -19.50 -4.16
CA ALA A 321 9.93 -20.39 -4.05
C ALA A 321 9.62 -21.81 -4.59
N LYS A 322 8.41 -22.31 -4.35
CA LYS A 322 7.97 -23.61 -4.86
C LYS A 322 7.88 -23.64 -6.39
N GLU A 323 7.37 -22.55 -7.00
CA GLU A 323 7.33 -22.41 -8.46
C GLU A 323 8.73 -22.45 -9.07
N TYR A 324 9.71 -21.75 -8.46
CA TYR A 324 11.10 -21.77 -8.92
C TYR A 324 11.76 -23.14 -8.74
N TYR A 325 11.40 -23.88 -7.70
CA TYR A 325 11.84 -25.27 -7.54
C TYR A 325 11.42 -26.14 -8.73
N TYR A 326 10.14 -26.07 -9.13
CA TYR A 326 9.65 -26.84 -10.27
C TYR A 326 10.19 -26.35 -11.60
N THR A 327 10.38 -25.05 -11.78
CA THR A 327 11.05 -24.51 -12.96
C THR A 327 12.48 -25.06 -13.08
N TYR A 328 13.21 -25.12 -11.97
CA TYR A 328 14.54 -25.72 -11.93
C TYR A 328 14.45 -27.22 -12.23
N ARG A 329 13.53 -27.96 -11.65
CA ARG A 329 13.28 -29.40 -11.89
C ARG A 329 13.09 -29.73 -13.36
N GLN A 330 12.27 -28.93 -14.06
CA GLN A 330 11.95 -29.12 -15.49
C GLN A 330 13.14 -28.97 -16.43
N THR A 331 14.27 -28.46 -15.93
CA THR A 331 15.51 -28.36 -16.73
C THR A 331 16.35 -29.65 -16.73
N PHE A 332 15.94 -30.67 -16.00
CA PHE A 332 16.66 -31.95 -15.86
C PHE A 332 15.81 -33.13 -16.34
N SER A 333 16.45 -34.20 -16.77
CA SER A 333 15.83 -35.49 -16.96
C SER A 333 15.66 -36.22 -15.61
N ASP A 334 14.74 -37.16 -15.56
CA ASP A 334 14.38 -37.87 -14.32
C ASP A 334 15.52 -38.69 -13.72
N ASP A 335 16.43 -39.22 -14.56
CA ASP A 335 17.58 -40.03 -14.15
C ASP A 335 18.66 -39.24 -13.39
N VAL A 336 18.86 -37.97 -13.73
CA VAL A 336 19.89 -37.13 -13.08
C VAL A 336 19.29 -36.27 -11.97
N TRP A 337 17.96 -36.07 -11.98
CA TRP A 337 17.29 -35.16 -11.05
C TRP A 337 17.60 -35.43 -9.57
N PRO A 338 17.55 -36.66 -9.06
CA PRO A 338 17.75 -36.92 -7.63
C PRO A 338 19.03 -36.30 -7.06
N GLN A 339 20.12 -36.35 -7.83
CA GLN A 339 21.42 -35.78 -7.39
C GLN A 339 21.37 -34.25 -7.22
N TYR A 340 20.71 -33.54 -8.16
CA TYR A 340 20.58 -32.08 -8.13
C TYR A 340 19.56 -31.64 -7.08
N ARG A 341 18.46 -32.38 -6.95
CA ARG A 341 17.41 -32.18 -5.95
C ARG A 341 17.98 -32.18 -4.53
N ASP A 342 18.66 -33.24 -4.16
CA ASP A 342 19.16 -33.41 -2.79
C ASP A 342 20.19 -32.33 -2.42
N SER A 343 21.04 -31.95 -3.37
CA SER A 343 21.96 -30.83 -3.22
C SER A 343 21.21 -29.50 -3.03
N LEU A 344 20.19 -29.23 -3.86
CA LEU A 344 19.42 -27.99 -3.82
C LEU A 344 18.65 -27.85 -2.51
N LEU A 345 17.94 -28.90 -2.08
CA LEU A 345 17.14 -28.90 -0.84
C LEU A 345 18.06 -28.72 0.38
N SER A 346 19.24 -29.37 0.39
CA SER A 346 20.22 -29.17 1.47
C SER A 346 20.78 -27.75 1.53
N LEU A 347 20.96 -27.09 0.38
CA LEU A 347 21.34 -25.68 0.34
C LEU A 347 20.24 -24.75 0.85
N LYS A 348 18.97 -25.01 0.49
CA LYS A 348 17.83 -24.22 0.97
C LYS A 348 17.67 -24.36 2.48
N GLU A 349 17.75 -25.60 3.02
CA GLU A 349 17.69 -25.86 4.45
C GLU A 349 18.76 -25.08 5.25
N LYS A 350 19.99 -25.00 4.72
CA LYS A 350 21.06 -24.23 5.37
C LYS A 350 20.86 -22.72 5.31
N LYS A 351 20.26 -22.22 4.24
CA LYS A 351 20.15 -20.78 3.98
C LYS A 351 18.89 -20.15 4.58
N SER A 352 17.79 -20.84 4.47
CA SER A 352 16.48 -20.38 4.94
C SER A 352 15.63 -21.61 5.30
N TYR A 353 15.53 -21.91 6.59
CA TYR A 353 14.80 -23.08 7.07
C TYR A 353 13.30 -22.80 7.09
N ASP A 354 12.68 -22.80 5.90
CA ASP A 354 11.23 -22.78 5.72
C ASP A 354 10.70 -24.23 5.74
N LYS A 355 10.22 -24.64 6.90
CA LYS A 355 9.76 -26.01 7.14
C LYS A 355 8.58 -26.39 6.26
N ASP A 356 7.60 -25.48 6.11
CA ASP A 356 6.40 -25.74 5.32
C ASP A 356 6.72 -25.94 3.84
N LEU A 357 7.62 -25.10 3.31
CA LEU A 357 8.12 -25.24 1.94
C LEU A 357 8.85 -26.58 1.75
N LEU A 358 9.80 -26.88 2.63
CA LEU A 358 10.61 -28.10 2.52
C LEU A 358 9.78 -29.36 2.66
N LEU A 359 8.91 -29.45 3.68
CA LEU A 359 8.03 -30.60 3.89
C LEU A 359 7.02 -30.75 2.77
N GLY A 360 6.50 -29.64 2.22
CA GLY A 360 5.60 -29.68 1.07
C GLY A 360 6.26 -30.22 -0.20
N ILE A 361 7.52 -29.84 -0.45
CA ILE A 361 8.31 -30.39 -1.57
C ILE A 361 8.67 -31.85 -1.31
N ASP A 362 9.13 -32.19 -0.10
CA ASP A 362 9.52 -33.55 0.26
C ASP A 362 8.34 -34.54 0.17
N GLU A 363 7.11 -34.10 0.51
CA GLU A 363 5.89 -34.89 0.33
C GLU A 363 5.60 -35.17 -1.16
N GLU A 364 5.67 -34.16 -2.02
CA GLU A 364 5.42 -34.30 -3.46
C GLU A 364 6.49 -35.12 -4.19
N GLU A 365 7.74 -35.04 -3.73
CA GLU A 365 8.86 -35.84 -4.25
C GLU A 365 8.96 -37.25 -3.63
N GLY A 366 8.11 -37.56 -2.66
CA GLY A 366 8.12 -38.86 -1.96
C GLY A 366 9.34 -39.10 -1.06
N LEU A 367 9.91 -37.99 -0.51
CA LEU A 367 11.16 -38.03 0.29
C LEU A 367 10.86 -38.27 1.77
N HIS A 368 10.26 -39.39 2.10
CA HIS A 368 9.75 -39.73 3.44
C HIS A 368 10.84 -39.68 4.53
N GLU A 369 12.06 -40.14 4.20
CA GLU A 369 13.20 -40.05 5.14
C GLU A 369 13.57 -38.61 5.49
N ARG A 370 13.48 -37.69 4.54
CA ARG A 370 13.73 -36.27 4.80
C ARG A 370 12.61 -35.64 5.66
N ILE A 371 11.36 -36.01 5.40
CA ILE A 371 10.21 -35.60 6.22
C ILE A 371 10.46 -36.01 7.67
N PHE A 372 10.80 -37.28 7.90
CA PHE A 372 11.14 -37.78 9.24
C PHE A 372 12.27 -36.94 9.87
N HIS A 373 13.36 -36.72 9.15
CA HIS A 373 14.52 -36.01 9.67
C HIS A 373 14.24 -34.54 10.02
N ILE A 374 13.39 -33.86 9.23
CA ILE A 374 12.94 -32.50 9.50
C ILE A 374 12.08 -32.48 10.77
N ILE A 375 11.11 -33.40 10.90
CA ILE A 375 10.24 -33.47 12.09
C ILE A 375 11.05 -33.87 13.32
N ASP A 376 11.96 -34.83 13.21
CA ASP A 376 12.79 -35.31 14.30
C ASP A 376 13.67 -34.21 14.91
N LYS A 377 14.25 -33.34 14.08
CA LYS A 377 15.04 -32.18 14.50
C LYS A 377 14.23 -31.07 15.16
N MET A 378 12.92 -31.07 15.08
CA MET A 378 12.08 -30.05 15.71
C MET A 378 12.13 -30.19 17.24
N ASN A 379 12.25 -29.04 17.91
CA ASN A 379 12.28 -29.04 19.38
C ASN A 379 10.92 -29.48 19.94
N THR A 380 10.95 -30.40 20.91
CA THR A 380 9.77 -30.87 21.64
C THR A 380 9.45 -29.99 22.84
N ILE A 381 10.42 -29.22 23.34
CA ILE A 381 10.28 -28.38 24.55
C ILE A 381 10.76 -26.98 24.23
N ALA A 382 9.88 -25.97 24.36
CA ALA A 382 10.35 -24.62 24.59
C ALA A 382 10.93 -24.52 25.99
N ASN A 383 12.02 -23.80 26.13
CA ASN A 383 12.49 -23.37 27.42
C ASN A 383 11.38 -22.58 28.11
N TRP A 384 10.71 -23.19 29.05
CA TRP A 384 9.69 -22.57 29.90
C TRP A 384 10.35 -21.52 30.79
N SER A 385 10.58 -20.34 30.24
CA SER A 385 10.78 -19.16 31.09
C SER A 385 9.40 -18.52 31.31
N TYR A 386 9.17 -17.94 32.46
CA TYR A 386 7.91 -17.35 32.92
C TYR A 386 7.26 -16.32 31.97
N THR A 387 7.89 -16.01 30.87
CA THR A 387 7.48 -14.99 29.88
C THR A 387 7.26 -15.52 28.46
N VAL A 388 7.50 -16.80 28.18
CA VAL A 388 7.40 -17.38 26.84
C VAL A 388 6.12 -18.20 26.72
N ARG A 389 5.24 -17.81 25.78
CA ARG A 389 4.05 -18.60 25.43
C ARG A 389 4.45 -20.01 25.00
N PRO A 390 3.75 -21.05 25.43
CA PRO A 390 4.11 -22.46 25.16
C PRO A 390 3.72 -22.87 23.74
N ASN A 391 4.40 -22.35 22.73
CA ASN A 391 4.09 -22.67 21.35
C ASN A 391 5.03 -23.66 20.65
N SER A 392 6.08 -24.16 21.31
CA SER A 392 7.11 -24.93 20.61
C SER A 392 6.94 -26.46 20.71
N GLY A 393 6.31 -26.95 21.76
CA GLY A 393 5.97 -28.40 21.83
C GLY A 393 4.86 -28.78 20.84
N GLY A 394 3.96 -27.82 20.51
CA GLY A 394 2.88 -28.02 19.55
C GLY A 394 3.32 -28.11 18.09
N GLU A 395 4.47 -27.54 17.71
CA GLU A 395 4.92 -27.54 16.32
C GLU A 395 5.31 -28.95 15.86
N LYS A 396 6.23 -29.63 16.53
CA LYS A 396 6.64 -31.01 16.21
C LYS A 396 5.43 -31.94 16.15
N MET A 397 4.51 -31.80 17.08
CA MET A 397 3.31 -32.60 17.18
C MET A 397 2.34 -32.35 16.03
N ALA A 398 2.13 -31.08 15.66
CA ALA A 398 1.26 -30.72 14.52
C ALA A 398 1.81 -31.28 13.21
N TYR A 399 3.10 -31.16 12.97
CA TYR A 399 3.73 -31.75 11.80
C TYR A 399 3.74 -33.28 11.83
N PHE A 400 3.97 -33.90 12.99
CA PHE A 400 3.85 -35.33 13.13
C PHE A 400 2.45 -35.84 12.79
N ALA A 401 1.40 -35.23 13.35
CA ALA A 401 0.02 -35.59 13.03
C ALA A 401 -0.30 -35.46 11.53
N LYS A 402 0.22 -34.42 10.88
CA LYS A 402 0.01 -34.17 9.45
C LYS A 402 0.70 -35.21 8.55
N TYR A 403 1.93 -35.60 8.91
CA TYR A 403 2.81 -36.38 8.04
C TYR A 403 2.99 -37.85 8.51
N ALA A 404 2.43 -38.25 9.65
CA ALA A 404 2.60 -39.64 10.20
C ALA A 404 2.27 -40.72 9.21
N ARG A 405 1.28 -40.53 8.33
CA ARG A 405 0.90 -41.46 7.26
C ARG A 405 2.03 -41.82 6.28
N LEU A 406 3.04 -40.94 6.17
CA LEU A 406 4.18 -41.08 5.26
C LEU A 406 5.39 -41.74 5.95
N LEU A 407 5.36 -41.89 7.27
CA LEU A 407 6.46 -42.41 8.07
C LEU A 407 6.33 -43.93 8.26
N SER A 408 7.48 -44.61 8.35
CA SER A 408 7.52 -46.02 8.73
C SER A 408 7.11 -46.19 10.20
N ASP A 409 6.73 -47.41 10.59
CA ASP A 409 6.27 -47.69 11.95
C ASP A 409 7.39 -47.44 12.99
N LEU A 410 8.64 -47.72 12.65
CA LEU A 410 9.79 -47.41 13.53
C LEU A 410 9.98 -45.90 13.73
N GLN A 411 9.80 -45.10 12.67
CA GLN A 411 9.89 -43.66 12.72
C GLN A 411 8.73 -43.06 13.54
N LYS A 412 7.52 -43.60 13.39
CA LYS A 412 6.37 -43.19 14.22
C LYS A 412 6.62 -43.49 15.68
N GLU A 413 7.08 -44.70 16.01
CA GLU A 413 7.40 -45.10 17.39
C GLU A 413 8.46 -44.20 18.04
N HIS A 414 9.48 -43.80 17.28
CA HIS A 414 10.53 -42.92 17.74
C HIS A 414 9.96 -41.55 18.13
N ILE A 415 9.27 -40.85 17.22
CA ILE A 415 8.71 -39.52 17.46
C ILE A 415 7.62 -39.59 18.55
N GLU A 416 6.73 -40.57 18.50
CA GLU A 416 5.69 -40.80 19.51
C GLU A 416 6.28 -40.91 20.91
N GLY A 417 7.33 -41.75 21.06
CA GLY A 417 8.02 -41.94 22.33
C GLY A 417 8.57 -40.61 22.92
N GLU A 418 9.08 -39.73 22.10
CA GLU A 418 9.51 -38.40 22.50
C GLU A 418 8.35 -37.50 22.87
N LEU A 419 7.28 -37.47 22.07
CA LEU A 419 6.09 -36.67 22.33
C LEU A 419 5.39 -37.09 23.63
N VAL A 420 5.26 -38.38 23.88
CA VAL A 420 4.69 -38.92 25.14
C VAL A 420 5.50 -38.45 26.36
N LYS A 421 6.83 -38.49 26.29
CA LYS A 421 7.70 -37.96 27.37
C LYS A 421 7.47 -36.45 27.56
N THR A 422 7.40 -35.72 26.46
CA THR A 422 7.18 -34.25 26.47
C THR A 422 5.82 -33.91 27.09
N ILE A 423 4.73 -34.57 26.68
CA ILE A 423 3.39 -34.36 27.26
C ILE A 423 3.39 -34.61 28.75
N LYS A 424 4.01 -35.71 29.22
CA LYS A 424 4.11 -36.02 30.68
C LYS A 424 4.82 -34.90 31.43
N THR A 425 5.93 -34.42 30.88
CA THR A 425 6.70 -33.32 31.50
C THR A 425 5.87 -32.05 31.56
N VAL A 426 5.27 -31.64 30.45
CA VAL A 426 4.45 -30.43 30.37
C VAL A 426 3.23 -30.51 31.28
N ALA A 427 2.57 -31.66 31.37
CA ALA A 427 1.42 -31.89 32.21
C ALA A 427 1.75 -31.70 33.71
N GLN A 428 2.96 -32.07 34.17
CA GLN A 428 3.41 -31.87 35.55
C GLN A 428 3.56 -30.39 35.93
N TYR A 429 3.99 -29.56 34.97
CA TYR A 429 4.22 -28.14 35.16
C TYR A 429 3.05 -27.23 34.73
N ALA A 430 1.95 -27.79 34.29
CA ALA A 430 0.77 -27.05 33.91
C ALA A 430 0.05 -26.47 35.14
N HIS A 431 -0.09 -25.12 35.21
CA HIS A 431 -0.67 -24.44 36.36
C HIS A 431 -1.80 -23.45 35.97
N THR A 432 -1.95 -23.11 34.69
CA THR A 432 -2.97 -22.20 34.20
C THR A 432 -3.92 -22.91 33.29
N ARG A 433 -5.12 -22.33 33.01
CA ARG A 433 -6.08 -22.89 32.07
C ARG A 433 -5.52 -23.00 30.66
N ASP A 434 -4.72 -22.03 30.23
CA ASP A 434 -4.05 -22.06 28.92
C ASP A 434 -3.07 -23.24 28.81
N HIS A 435 -2.32 -23.54 29.90
CA HIS A 435 -1.46 -24.72 29.93
C HIS A 435 -2.25 -26.02 29.86
N TYR A 436 -3.42 -26.09 30.51
CA TYR A 436 -4.28 -27.27 30.45
C TYR A 436 -4.84 -27.47 29.04
N ALA A 437 -5.30 -26.41 28.40
CA ALA A 437 -5.78 -26.45 27.01
C ALA A 437 -4.70 -26.91 26.03
N GLU A 438 -3.44 -26.53 26.25
CA GLU A 438 -2.32 -26.99 25.43
C GLU A 438 -2.00 -28.47 25.62
N VAL A 439 -2.00 -28.95 26.85
CA VAL A 439 -1.83 -30.38 27.12
C VAL A 439 -2.98 -31.18 26.46
N ALA A 440 -4.21 -30.71 26.58
CA ALA A 440 -5.37 -31.32 25.93
C ALA A 440 -5.23 -31.36 24.40
N ARG A 441 -4.83 -30.25 23.79
CA ARG A 441 -4.55 -30.18 22.34
C ARG A 441 -3.43 -31.14 21.92
N ALA A 442 -2.36 -31.21 22.73
CA ALA A 442 -1.24 -32.11 22.47
C ALA A 442 -1.66 -33.57 22.51
N LEU A 443 -2.48 -33.96 23.49
CA LEU A 443 -3.06 -35.30 23.56
C LEU A 443 -3.96 -35.60 22.35
N HIS A 444 -4.76 -34.64 21.91
CA HIS A 444 -5.61 -34.78 20.73
C HIS A 444 -4.78 -35.00 19.46
N LEU A 445 -3.75 -34.17 19.23
CA LEU A 445 -2.85 -34.34 18.08
C LEU A 445 -2.14 -35.69 18.10
N LEU A 446 -1.73 -36.16 19.27
CA LEU A 446 -1.18 -37.50 19.43
C LEU A 446 -2.20 -38.58 19.07
N SER A 447 -3.46 -38.44 19.50
CA SER A 447 -4.52 -39.40 19.25
C SER A 447 -4.88 -39.59 17.78
N ILE A 448 -4.74 -38.55 16.97
CA ILE A 448 -5.05 -38.57 15.52
C ILE A 448 -3.84 -38.92 14.65
N SER A 449 -2.64 -39.04 15.21
CA SER A 449 -1.42 -39.28 14.45
C SER A 449 -1.21 -40.73 14.02
N CYS A 450 -1.53 -41.68 14.91
CA CYS A 450 -1.45 -43.13 14.63
C CYS A 450 -2.23 -43.94 15.69
N ASP A 451 -2.53 -45.24 15.43
CA ASP A 451 -3.32 -46.09 16.32
C ASP A 451 -2.71 -46.25 17.72
N LYS A 452 -1.39 -46.36 17.81
CA LYS A 452 -0.67 -46.42 19.08
C LYS A 452 -0.75 -45.05 19.80
N GLY A 453 -0.62 -43.95 19.07
CA GLY A 453 -0.80 -42.58 19.60
C GLY A 453 -2.18 -42.37 20.22
N GLN A 454 -3.24 -42.92 19.59
CA GLN A 454 -4.58 -42.90 20.15
C GLN A 454 -4.64 -43.65 21.50
N THR A 455 -4.05 -44.86 21.58
CA THR A 455 -4.01 -45.64 22.82
C THR A 455 -3.23 -44.92 23.94
N ASP A 456 -2.08 -44.35 23.61
CA ASP A 456 -1.25 -43.64 24.55
C ASP A 456 -1.88 -42.29 25.00
N ALA A 457 -2.55 -41.57 24.10
CA ALA A 457 -3.29 -40.35 24.45
C ALA A 457 -4.41 -40.63 25.44
N ARG A 458 -5.22 -41.66 25.24
CA ARG A 458 -6.27 -42.10 26.18
C ARG A 458 -5.70 -42.45 27.56
N ARG A 459 -4.62 -43.24 27.57
CA ARG A 459 -3.93 -43.62 28.82
C ARG A 459 -3.41 -42.40 29.57
N LEU A 460 -2.73 -41.48 28.89
CA LEU A 460 -2.19 -40.29 29.46
C LEU A 460 -3.26 -39.31 29.96
N ALA A 461 -4.33 -39.11 29.19
CA ALA A 461 -5.48 -38.29 29.58
C ALA A 461 -6.09 -38.80 30.89
N ALA A 462 -6.34 -40.10 30.98
CA ALA A 462 -6.88 -40.74 32.18
C ALA A 462 -5.90 -40.65 33.39
N GLN A 463 -4.60 -40.72 33.16
CA GLN A 463 -3.58 -40.56 34.21
C GLN A 463 -3.54 -39.12 34.70
N ILE A 464 -3.49 -38.11 33.78
CA ILE A 464 -3.42 -36.69 34.18
C ILE A 464 -4.64 -36.28 35.01
N VAL A 465 -5.85 -36.77 34.62
CA VAL A 465 -7.07 -36.49 35.41
C VAL A 465 -7.00 -37.12 36.79
N ARG A 466 -6.50 -38.35 36.94
CA ARG A 466 -6.33 -39.01 38.24
C ARG A 466 -5.30 -38.32 39.13
N ASP A 467 -4.20 -37.89 38.55
CA ASP A 467 -3.08 -37.27 39.28
C ASP A 467 -3.38 -35.82 39.73
N ASN A 468 -4.45 -35.20 39.15
CA ASN A 468 -4.85 -33.81 39.44
C ASN A 468 -6.33 -33.70 39.91
N PRO A 469 -6.74 -34.39 41.02
CA PRO A 469 -8.14 -34.41 41.42
C PRO A 469 -8.65 -33.03 41.91
N SER A 470 -7.76 -32.16 42.39
CA SER A 470 -8.07 -30.81 42.86
C SER A 470 -8.13 -29.75 41.78
N ARG A 471 -7.96 -30.10 40.51
CA ARG A 471 -7.90 -29.16 39.36
C ARG A 471 -9.05 -29.41 38.38
N PRO A 472 -10.30 -28.95 38.69
CA PRO A 472 -11.45 -29.21 37.85
C PRO A 472 -11.31 -28.62 36.41
N ALA A 473 -10.71 -27.44 36.30
CA ALA A 473 -10.45 -26.80 34.99
C ALA A 473 -9.54 -27.69 34.10
N TYR A 474 -8.59 -28.42 34.67
CA TYR A 474 -7.74 -29.31 33.91
C TYR A 474 -8.52 -30.51 33.36
N ARG A 475 -9.45 -31.04 34.14
CA ARG A 475 -10.36 -32.11 33.69
C ARG A 475 -11.30 -31.60 32.56
N GLU A 476 -11.84 -30.39 32.72
CA GLU A 476 -12.70 -29.77 31.70
C GLU A 476 -11.97 -29.63 30.36
N GLU A 477 -10.75 -29.11 30.35
CA GLU A 477 -9.97 -28.95 29.12
C GLU A 477 -9.66 -30.30 28.43
N ILE A 478 -9.27 -31.33 29.22
CA ILE A 478 -9.03 -32.66 28.68
C ILE A 478 -10.30 -33.28 28.11
N GLN A 479 -11.46 -33.11 28.76
CA GLN A 479 -12.73 -33.67 28.32
C GLN A 479 -13.32 -32.99 27.05
N GLN A 480 -12.75 -31.89 26.59
CA GLN A 480 -13.20 -31.23 25.34
C GLN A 480 -12.87 -32.05 24.08
N TYR A 481 -11.93 -33.01 24.17
CA TYR A 481 -11.49 -33.80 23.06
C TYR A 481 -11.83 -35.28 23.27
N GLU A 482 -12.18 -35.95 22.16
CA GLU A 482 -12.20 -37.40 22.11
C GLU A 482 -10.79 -37.92 21.75
N TYR A 483 -10.31 -38.89 22.50
CA TYR A 483 -8.96 -39.48 22.32
C TYR A 483 -9.03 -40.92 21.82
#